data_46980517f79a540f35c7303c1909544d
#
_entry.id   46980517f79a540f35c7303c1909544d
#
_cell.length_a   1.000
_cell.length_b   1.000
_cell.length_c   1.000
_cell.angle_alpha   90.00
_cell.angle_beta   90.00
_cell.angle_gamma   90.00
#
_symmetry.space_group_name_H-M   'P 1'
#
loop_
_entity.id
_entity.type
_entity.pdbx_description
1 polymer ?
#
loop_
_entity_poly.entity_id
_entity_poly.type
_entity_poly.pdbx_seq_one_letter_code
_entity_poly.pdbx_strand_id
1 'polypeptide(L)'
;MDLKNLMVDTKAVWVDFPGLSGFSVEVANLSRKELNGLRKRCTGQKFDRKTRAVTESLDEDKFVVEFTLATVKNWKGLTLENLSALLLIDTKGQDLSKELEYNVENAETLVSSSTEFDTWLNEVVFDLDNFRAKPEEPVARKTGEDVQES
;
A
#
# COMPACT_ATOMS: atom_id res chain seq x y z
N MET A 1 3.40 -33.25 -6.04
CA MET A 1 2.72 -31.99 -5.72
C MET A 1 3.56 -30.85 -6.27
N ASP A 2 2.93 -29.97 -7.01
CA ASP A 2 3.64 -28.86 -7.65
C ASP A 2 3.32 -27.56 -6.90
N LEU A 3 4.33 -26.84 -6.47
CA LEU A 3 4.18 -25.61 -5.73
C LEU A 3 3.32 -24.59 -6.48
N LYS A 4 3.48 -24.52 -7.80
CA LYS A 4 2.71 -23.57 -8.62
C LYS A 4 1.20 -23.80 -8.49
N ASN A 5 0.78 -25.04 -8.28
CA ASN A 5 -0.63 -25.36 -8.15
C ASN A 5 -1.21 -25.00 -6.77
N LEU A 6 -0.33 -24.75 -5.81
CA LEU A 6 -0.74 -24.38 -4.46
C LEU A 6 -0.77 -22.87 -4.26
N MET A 7 -0.09 -22.12 -5.12
CA MET A 7 -0.03 -20.68 -5.01
C MET A 7 -1.35 -20.06 -5.40
N VAL A 8 -1.73 -18.99 -4.69
CA VAL A 8 -2.91 -18.22 -5.03
C VAL A 8 -2.47 -16.89 -5.64
N ASP A 9 -3.37 -16.31 -6.41
CA ASP A 9 -3.12 -15.00 -7.01
C ASP A 9 -3.04 -13.92 -5.94
N THR A 10 -2.48 -12.79 -6.32
CA THR A 10 -2.42 -11.61 -5.48
C THR A 10 -3.79 -11.26 -4.92
N LYS A 11 -3.85 -11.07 -3.61
CA LYS A 11 -5.08 -10.69 -2.93
C LYS A 11 -5.03 -9.25 -2.49
N ALA A 12 -6.19 -8.62 -2.49
CA ALA A 12 -6.36 -7.30 -1.86
C ALA A 12 -7.15 -7.49 -0.58
N VAL A 13 -6.70 -6.83 0.47
CA VAL A 13 -7.37 -6.87 1.78
C VAL A 13 -7.49 -5.46 2.33
N TRP A 14 -8.50 -5.26 3.19
CA TRP A 14 -8.68 -3.99 3.87
C TRP A 14 -7.86 -3.98 5.16
N VAL A 15 -7.05 -2.96 5.33
CA VAL A 15 -6.18 -2.81 6.50
C VAL A 15 -6.42 -1.43 7.10
N ASP A 16 -6.66 -1.40 8.41
CA ASP A 16 -6.83 -0.14 9.12
C ASP A 16 -5.50 0.58 9.26
N PHE A 17 -5.52 1.88 9.04
CA PHE A 17 -4.31 2.68 9.25
C PHE A 17 -4.17 2.98 10.74
N PRO A 18 -3.04 2.63 11.36
CA PRO A 18 -2.88 2.80 12.80
C PRO A 18 -2.89 4.27 13.20
N GLY A 19 -3.63 4.57 14.23
CA GLY A 19 -3.68 5.93 14.79
C GLY A 19 -4.68 6.87 14.13
N LEU A 20 -5.26 6.48 13.00
CA LEU A 20 -6.27 7.30 12.31
C LEU A 20 -7.58 6.54 12.29
N SER A 21 -8.44 6.86 13.23
CA SER A 21 -9.71 6.15 13.41
C SER A 21 -10.59 6.24 12.17
N GLY A 22 -11.11 5.10 11.73
CA GLY A 22 -12.02 5.02 10.59
C GLY A 22 -11.35 5.00 9.22
N PHE A 23 -10.04 5.22 9.15
CA PHE A 23 -9.32 5.20 7.88
C PHE A 23 -8.80 3.79 7.59
N SER A 24 -9.26 3.21 6.50
CA SER A 24 -8.84 1.88 6.05
C SER A 24 -8.44 1.95 4.58
N VAL A 25 -7.48 1.13 4.21
CA VAL A 25 -6.96 1.07 2.83
C VAL A 25 -7.07 -0.35 2.32
N GLU A 26 -7.55 -0.50 1.10
CA GLU A 26 -7.53 -1.80 0.42
C GLU A 26 -6.18 -1.95 -0.24
N VAL A 27 -5.38 -2.90 0.24
CA VAL A 27 -3.98 -3.09 -0.17
C VAL A 27 -3.81 -4.46 -0.78
N ALA A 28 -3.08 -4.53 -1.88
CA ALA A 28 -2.71 -5.81 -2.51
C ALA A 28 -1.25 -6.11 -2.22
N ASN A 29 -0.95 -7.38 -1.96
CA ASN A 29 0.43 -7.80 -1.72
C ASN A 29 1.21 -7.87 -3.03
N LEU A 30 2.52 -7.80 -2.92
CA LEU A 30 3.43 -8.03 -4.04
C LEU A 30 4.39 -9.15 -3.66
N SER A 31 4.57 -10.10 -4.57
CA SER A 31 5.61 -11.10 -4.42
C SER A 31 6.96 -10.47 -4.81
N ARG A 32 8.03 -11.14 -4.42
CA ARG A 32 9.38 -10.73 -4.80
C ARG A 32 9.52 -10.65 -6.33
N LYS A 33 8.94 -11.63 -7.02
CA LYS A 33 8.97 -11.68 -8.49
C LYS A 33 8.24 -10.49 -9.10
N GLU A 34 7.07 -10.16 -8.55
CA GLU A 34 6.28 -9.02 -9.03
C GLU A 34 7.01 -7.71 -8.79
N LEU A 35 7.63 -7.56 -7.61
CA LEU A 35 8.40 -6.36 -7.31
C LEU A 35 9.59 -6.20 -8.26
N ASN A 36 10.31 -7.29 -8.53
CA ASN A 36 11.43 -7.27 -9.45
C ASN A 36 10.99 -6.91 -10.87
N GLY A 37 9.85 -7.46 -11.30
CA GLY A 37 9.28 -7.12 -12.61
C GLY A 37 8.93 -5.65 -12.71
N LEU A 38 8.37 -5.11 -11.63
CA LEU A 38 8.00 -3.71 -11.55
C LEU A 38 9.23 -2.82 -11.64
N ARG A 39 10.30 -3.16 -10.92
CA ARG A 39 11.56 -2.43 -10.98
C ARG A 39 12.16 -2.45 -12.38
N LYS A 40 12.11 -3.60 -13.05
CA LYS A 40 12.61 -3.72 -14.42
C LYS A 40 11.87 -2.78 -15.37
N ARG A 41 10.56 -2.70 -15.26
CA ARG A 41 9.77 -1.81 -16.11
C ARG A 41 10.09 -0.35 -15.89
N CYS A 42 10.61 -0.01 -14.72
CA CYS A 42 10.93 1.37 -14.36
C CYS A 42 12.42 1.68 -14.50
N THR A 43 13.23 0.71 -14.94
CA THR A 43 14.66 0.90 -15.10
C THR A 43 14.95 1.23 -16.55
N GLY A 44 15.68 2.34 -16.77
CA GLY A 44 16.11 2.75 -18.09
C GLY A 44 17.62 2.76 -18.17
N GLN A 45 18.14 2.82 -19.39
CA GLN A 45 19.56 2.90 -19.62
C GLN A 45 19.95 4.35 -19.86
N LYS A 46 21.05 4.77 -19.23
CA LYS A 46 21.64 6.08 -19.45
C LYS A 46 23.03 5.90 -20.02
N PHE A 47 23.30 6.64 -21.07
CA PHE A 47 24.64 6.68 -21.66
C PHE A 47 25.39 7.88 -21.09
N ASP A 48 26.55 7.62 -20.45
CA ASP A 48 27.39 8.68 -19.92
C ASP A 48 28.43 9.04 -20.98
N ARG A 49 28.36 10.26 -21.49
CA ARG A 49 29.25 10.72 -22.53
C ARG A 49 30.70 10.82 -22.06
N LYS A 50 30.91 11.07 -20.78
CA LYS A 50 32.27 11.21 -20.23
C LYS A 50 32.99 9.88 -20.09
N THR A 51 32.29 8.89 -19.58
CA THR A 51 32.84 7.56 -19.35
C THR A 51 32.57 6.61 -20.50
N ARG A 52 31.64 6.99 -21.40
CA ARG A 52 31.14 6.15 -22.49
C ARG A 52 30.58 4.84 -22.01
N ALA A 53 30.09 4.85 -20.77
CA ALA A 53 29.49 3.68 -20.18
C ALA A 53 27.97 3.79 -20.26
N VAL A 54 27.31 2.63 -20.43
CA VAL A 54 25.86 2.52 -20.32
C VAL A 54 25.58 2.09 -18.89
N THR A 55 24.80 2.88 -18.17
CA THR A 55 24.40 2.56 -16.80
C THR A 55 22.90 2.40 -16.74
N GLU A 56 22.46 1.51 -15.86
CA GLU A 56 21.04 1.35 -15.59
C GLU A 56 20.64 2.28 -14.46
N SER A 57 19.48 2.90 -14.60
CA SER A 57 18.99 3.86 -13.63
C SER A 57 17.49 3.63 -13.43
N LEU A 58 17.08 3.53 -12.17
CA LEU A 58 15.68 3.42 -11.83
C LEU A 58 15.01 4.78 -11.95
N ASP A 59 13.92 4.84 -12.69
CA ASP A 59 13.06 6.01 -12.73
C ASP A 59 12.15 5.95 -11.50
N GLU A 60 12.51 6.70 -10.46
CA GLU A 60 11.83 6.61 -9.19
C GLU A 60 10.41 7.14 -9.25
N ASP A 61 10.17 8.19 -10.04
CA ASP A 61 8.81 8.73 -10.19
C ASP A 61 7.90 7.70 -10.84
N LYS A 62 8.38 7.06 -11.88
CA LYS A 62 7.63 5.99 -12.55
C LYS A 62 7.42 4.81 -11.61
N PHE A 63 8.42 4.48 -10.80
CA PHE A 63 8.32 3.38 -9.84
C PHE A 63 7.20 3.65 -8.82
N VAL A 64 7.13 4.86 -8.29
CA VAL A 64 6.07 5.22 -7.32
C VAL A 64 4.69 5.05 -7.95
N VAL A 65 4.52 5.51 -9.20
CA VAL A 65 3.25 5.36 -9.92
C VAL A 65 2.87 3.88 -10.06
N GLU A 66 3.82 3.07 -10.55
CA GLU A 66 3.57 1.64 -10.79
C GLU A 66 3.34 0.89 -9.49
N PHE A 67 4.12 1.19 -8.46
CA PHE A 67 3.97 0.58 -7.15
C PHE A 67 2.62 0.91 -6.54
N THR A 68 2.22 2.17 -6.63
CA THR A 68 0.92 2.61 -6.10
C THR A 68 -0.23 1.91 -6.81
N LEU A 69 -0.17 1.84 -8.15
CA LEU A 69 -1.20 1.15 -8.94
C LEU A 69 -1.29 -0.33 -8.56
N ALA A 70 -0.16 -0.95 -8.27
CA ALA A 70 -0.14 -2.37 -7.95
C ALA A 70 -0.63 -2.67 -6.53
N THR A 71 -0.51 -1.73 -5.61
CA THR A 71 -0.71 -2.02 -4.18
C THR A 71 -1.90 -1.33 -3.55
N VAL A 72 -2.18 -0.07 -3.89
CA VAL A 72 -3.30 0.68 -3.29
C VAL A 72 -4.49 0.61 -4.21
N LYS A 73 -5.51 -0.14 -3.79
CA LYS A 73 -6.68 -0.41 -4.64
C LYS A 73 -7.88 0.46 -4.32
N ASN A 74 -7.99 0.88 -3.06
CA ASN A 74 -9.10 1.73 -2.62
C ASN A 74 -8.81 2.23 -1.21
N TRP A 75 -9.59 3.15 -0.73
CA TRP A 75 -9.60 3.52 0.70
C TRP A 75 -10.97 4.05 1.09
N LYS A 76 -11.19 4.15 2.40
CA LYS A 76 -12.40 4.74 2.97
C LYS A 76 -12.03 5.42 4.27
N GLY A 77 -12.81 6.43 4.61
CA GLY A 77 -12.61 7.15 5.87
C GLY A 77 -11.41 8.07 5.89
N LEU A 78 -10.87 8.45 4.72
CA LEU A 78 -9.80 9.42 4.66
C LEU A 78 -10.39 10.82 4.70
N THR A 79 -10.77 11.26 5.90
CA THR A 79 -11.29 12.61 6.11
C THR A 79 -10.17 13.63 5.98
N LEU A 80 -10.53 14.89 5.79
CA LEU A 80 -9.54 15.96 5.77
C LEU A 80 -8.79 16.05 7.10
N GLU A 81 -9.46 15.73 8.19
CA GLU A 81 -8.81 15.67 9.49
C GLU A 81 -7.73 14.59 9.52
N ASN A 82 -8.05 13.37 9.07
CA ASN A 82 -7.08 12.28 9.01
C ASN A 82 -5.94 12.61 8.01
N LEU A 83 -6.30 13.21 6.89
CA LEU A 83 -5.32 13.59 5.88
C LEU A 83 -4.33 14.62 6.40
N SER A 84 -4.79 15.54 7.26
CA SER A 84 -3.92 16.55 7.85
C SER A 84 -2.85 15.95 8.78
N ALA A 85 -3.06 14.72 9.25
CA ALA A 85 -2.06 14.01 10.03
C ALA A 85 -0.97 13.40 9.15
N LEU A 86 -1.24 13.23 7.87
CA LEU A 86 -0.32 12.60 6.92
C LEU A 86 0.39 13.61 6.02
N LEU A 87 -0.25 14.73 5.77
CA LEU A 87 0.24 15.76 4.83
C LEU A 87 -0.01 17.16 5.40
N LEU A 88 0.85 18.09 5.01
CA LEU A 88 0.58 19.51 5.28
C LEU A 88 -0.40 19.99 4.22
N ILE A 89 -1.64 20.21 4.64
CA ILE A 89 -2.69 20.70 3.74
C ILE A 89 -3.35 21.92 4.35
N ASP A 90 -3.92 22.74 3.48
CA ASP A 90 -4.69 23.90 3.91
C ASP A 90 -6.17 23.48 3.98
N THR A 91 -6.68 23.42 5.20
CA THR A 91 -8.08 23.02 5.43
C THR A 91 -8.96 24.23 5.76
N LYS A 92 -8.44 25.43 5.59
CA LYS A 92 -9.15 26.65 5.94
C LYS A 92 -10.46 26.75 5.14
N GLY A 93 -11.56 26.91 5.86
CA GLY A 93 -12.88 26.99 5.23
C GLY A 93 -13.45 25.67 4.79
N GLN A 94 -12.79 24.57 5.11
CA GLN A 94 -13.24 23.22 4.72
C GLN A 94 -13.85 22.49 5.91
N ASP A 95 -14.79 21.60 5.61
CA ASP A 95 -15.34 20.68 6.60
C ASP A 95 -14.36 19.54 6.81
N LEU A 96 -13.81 19.44 8.03
CA LEU A 96 -12.80 18.42 8.34
C LEU A 96 -13.33 17.00 8.28
N SER A 97 -14.64 16.82 8.32
CA SER A 97 -15.25 15.48 8.21
C SER A 97 -15.42 15.04 6.76
N LYS A 98 -15.16 15.94 5.80
CA LYS A 98 -15.28 15.62 4.39
C LYS A 98 -14.19 14.62 4.01
N GLU A 99 -14.57 13.59 3.27
CA GLU A 99 -13.64 12.54 2.86
C GLU A 99 -13.02 12.85 1.49
N LEU A 100 -11.74 12.55 1.38
CA LEU A 100 -11.04 12.57 0.10
C LEU A 100 -11.34 11.25 -0.61
N GLU A 101 -11.91 11.35 -1.81
CA GLU A 101 -12.23 10.14 -2.56
C GLU A 101 -10.96 9.46 -3.07
N TYR A 102 -11.03 8.14 -3.19
CA TYR A 102 -9.97 7.39 -3.83
C TYR A 102 -10.01 7.60 -5.34
N ASN A 103 -8.87 7.95 -5.89
CA ASN A 103 -8.58 7.79 -7.31
C ASN A 103 -7.07 7.62 -7.45
N VAL A 104 -6.63 7.24 -8.63
CA VAL A 104 -5.22 6.93 -8.85
C VAL A 104 -4.33 8.14 -8.58
N GLU A 105 -4.75 9.32 -9.01
CA GLU A 105 -3.98 10.54 -8.81
C GLU A 105 -3.82 10.87 -7.33
N ASN A 106 -4.90 10.79 -6.57
CA ASN A 106 -4.84 11.04 -5.13
C ASN A 106 -3.96 10.02 -4.42
N ALA A 107 -4.03 8.77 -4.84
CA ALA A 107 -3.22 7.70 -4.26
C ALA A 107 -1.73 7.94 -4.53
N GLU A 108 -1.38 8.28 -5.76
CA GLU A 108 0.01 8.59 -6.12
C GLU A 108 0.55 9.77 -5.33
N THR A 109 -0.27 10.81 -5.20
CA THR A 109 0.12 11.99 -4.44
C THR A 109 0.37 11.64 -2.98
N LEU A 110 -0.52 10.84 -2.39
CA LEU A 110 -0.38 10.45 -1.00
C LEU A 110 0.89 9.63 -0.76
N VAL A 111 1.14 8.64 -1.61
CA VAL A 111 2.33 7.79 -1.48
C VAL A 111 3.61 8.58 -1.70
N SER A 112 3.62 9.48 -2.68
CA SER A 112 4.83 10.24 -2.99
C SER A 112 5.11 11.37 -2.02
N SER A 113 4.08 11.87 -1.34
CA SER A 113 4.20 13.06 -0.49
C SER A 113 4.20 12.77 1.00
N SER A 114 3.64 11.64 1.43
CA SER A 114 3.58 11.29 2.84
C SER A 114 4.55 10.16 3.16
N THR A 115 5.63 10.49 3.85
CA THR A 115 6.61 9.50 4.28
C THR A 115 5.96 8.47 5.20
N GLU A 116 5.09 8.92 6.08
CA GLU A 116 4.41 8.04 7.03
C GLU A 116 3.52 7.03 6.30
N PHE A 117 2.74 7.48 5.33
CA PHE A 117 1.89 6.59 4.56
C PHE A 117 2.71 5.61 3.74
N ASP A 118 3.76 6.09 3.09
CA ASP A 118 4.64 5.26 2.28
C ASP A 118 5.32 4.17 3.11
N THR A 119 5.85 4.53 4.26
CA THR A 119 6.50 3.57 5.17
C THR A 119 5.51 2.48 5.61
N TRP A 120 4.32 2.91 6.04
CA TRP A 120 3.27 1.98 6.44
C TRP A 120 2.88 1.05 5.29
N LEU A 121 2.69 1.61 4.10
CA LEU A 121 2.29 0.83 2.93
C LEU A 121 3.32 -0.24 2.61
N ASN A 122 4.60 0.11 2.64
CA ASN A 122 5.67 -0.87 2.39
C ASN A 122 5.66 -1.99 3.41
N GLU A 123 5.43 -1.68 4.67
CA GLU A 123 5.35 -2.70 5.72
C GLU A 123 4.18 -3.64 5.48
N VAL A 124 3.03 -3.10 5.13
CA VAL A 124 1.82 -3.89 4.93
C VAL A 124 1.94 -4.79 3.70
N VAL A 125 2.43 -4.23 2.60
CA VAL A 125 2.49 -4.92 1.30
C VAL A 125 3.36 -6.18 1.38
N PHE A 126 4.42 -6.15 2.14
CA PHE A 126 5.37 -7.25 2.19
C PHE A 126 5.22 -8.15 3.42
N ASP A 127 4.23 -7.92 4.25
CA ASP A 127 3.93 -8.78 5.39
C ASP A 127 2.79 -9.73 5.02
N LEU A 128 3.16 -10.99 4.80
CA LEU A 128 2.20 -12.02 4.37
C LEU A 128 1.07 -12.24 5.36
N ASP A 129 1.28 -11.95 6.64
CA ASP A 129 0.24 -12.15 7.65
C ASP A 129 -1.01 -11.31 7.37
N ASN A 130 -0.84 -10.17 6.70
CA ASN A 130 -1.97 -9.31 6.35
C ASN A 130 -2.87 -9.95 5.29
N PHE A 131 -2.32 -10.88 4.49
CA PHE A 131 -3.01 -11.42 3.32
C PHE A 131 -3.41 -12.89 3.46
N ARG A 132 -3.01 -13.54 4.55
CA ARG A 132 -3.41 -14.92 4.77
C ARG A 132 -4.90 -14.97 5.07
N ALA A 133 -5.54 -16.00 4.51
CA ALA A 133 -6.91 -16.28 4.88
C ALA A 133 -6.91 -16.51 6.39
N LYS A 134 -7.55 -15.64 7.12
CA LYS A 134 -7.72 -15.87 8.54
C LYS A 134 -8.61 -17.07 8.68
N PRO A 135 -8.19 -18.06 9.47
CA PRO A 135 -9.12 -19.11 9.84
C PRO A 135 -10.34 -18.38 10.37
N GLU A 136 -11.49 -18.78 9.91
CA GLU A 136 -12.70 -18.24 10.45
C GLU A 136 -12.51 -18.20 11.93
N GLU A 137 -12.37 -16.99 12.42
CA GLU A 137 -12.34 -16.84 13.82
C GLU A 137 -13.55 -17.55 14.34
N PRO A 138 -13.30 -18.55 15.18
CA PRO A 138 -14.42 -19.08 15.89
C PRO A 138 -14.93 -17.87 16.58
N VAL A 139 -15.67 -17.50 16.05
CA VAL A 139 -16.21 -16.32 16.51
C VAL A 139 -16.22 -16.28 18.00
N ALA A 140 -15.32 -16.43 17.67
CA ALA A 140 -15.24 -16.36 18.45
C ALA A 140 -14.61 -16.11 19.05
N ARG A 141 -14.14 -16.14 19.05
CA ARG A 141 -13.66 -16.03 19.52
C ARG A 141 -13.37 -15.58 19.99
N LYS A 142 -13.41 -15.65 20.09
CA LYS A 142 -13.43 -15.34 20.70
C LYS A 142 -13.00 -15.21 21.27
N THR A 143 -12.86 -15.57 21.42
CA THR A 143 -12.82 -15.57 22.16
C THR A 143 -12.27 -15.38 22.56
N GLY A 144 -12.02 -15.50 22.81
CA GLY A 144 -12.01 -15.50 23.55
C GLY A 144 -11.61 -15.36 23.62
N GLU A 145 -11.54 -15.41 23.63
CA GLU A 145 -11.68 -15.52 24.29
C GLU A 145 -11.61 -15.67 24.43
N ASP A 146 -11.56 -15.77 24.36
CA ASP A 146 -11.92 -16.01 25.08
C ASP A 146 -11.78 -16.24 25.35
N VAL A 147 -11.93 -16.40 25.02
CA VAL A 147 -12.23 -16.70 25.73
C VAL A 147 -12.10 -16.83 26.00
N GLN A 148 -12.11 -16.91 26.01
CA GLN A 148 -12.35 -17.13 26.69
C GLN A 148 -12.29 -17.36 26.88
N GLU A 149 -12.52 -17.57 26.70
CA GLU A 149 -12.86 -17.88 27.20
C GLU A 149 -12.82 -18.13 27.28
N SER A 150 -13.03 -18.26 27.14
CA SER A 150 -13.36 -18.60 27.42
C SER A 150 -13.29 -18.66 27.69
#